data_d73e1ba39ddd239a093d1a6509802c18
#
_entry.id   d73e1ba39ddd239a093d1a6509802c18
#
_cell.length_a   1.000
_cell.length_b   1.000
_cell.length_c   1.000
_cell.angle_alpha   90.00
_cell.angle_beta   90.00
_cell.angle_gamma   90.00
#
_symmetry.space_group_name_H-M   'P 1'
#
loop_
_entity.id
_entity.type
_entity.pdbx_description
1 polymer ?
#
loop_
_entity_poly.entity_id
_entity_poly.type
_entity_poly.pdbx_seq_one_letter_code
_entity_poly.pdbx_strand_id
1 'polypeptide(L)'
;ELVKLLVSDHPDYLRTAWETGLTREFLPEFDACMETAQNTPHHCCSVGEHILKSLTEIENDRLLRITMLLHDIAKPVVKKTDENGRDHFKTHGPVGEKLAGKILRRLKFDNVTIRNTCRLIRYHDLRPTPDAEDVRRAVNLIGEELFPLYLKVQKADLLSQSTYRREEKLARLS
;
A
#
# COMPACT_ATOMS: atom_id res chain seq x y z
N GLU A 1 13.35 -9.78 11.89
CA GLU A 1 12.46 -10.90 11.56
C GLU A 1 11.34 -10.46 10.58
N LEU A 2 10.65 -9.31 10.80
CA LEU A 2 9.60 -8.85 9.88
C LEU A 2 10.08 -8.79 8.42
N VAL A 3 11.26 -8.21 8.15
CA VAL A 3 11.81 -8.15 6.80
C VAL A 3 12.05 -9.53 6.20
N LYS A 4 12.55 -10.49 7.00
CA LYS A 4 12.73 -11.87 6.53
C LYS A 4 11.41 -12.51 6.10
N LEU A 5 10.34 -12.29 6.86
CA LEU A 5 9.00 -12.73 6.49
C LEU A 5 8.54 -12.07 5.20
N LEU A 6 8.67 -10.75 5.09
CA LEU A 6 8.22 -10.01 3.91
C LEU A 6 8.93 -10.45 2.62
N VAL A 7 10.24 -10.73 2.67
CA VAL A 7 11.02 -11.20 1.50
C VAL A 7 11.05 -12.73 1.34
N SER A 8 10.24 -13.45 2.09
CA SER A 8 10.06 -14.89 1.90
C SER A 8 9.09 -15.19 0.75
N ASP A 9 8.94 -16.48 0.42
CA ASP A 9 7.95 -16.96 -0.56
C ASP A 9 6.52 -16.82 -0.03
N HIS A 10 6.35 -16.64 1.28
CA HIS A 10 5.06 -16.58 1.96
C HIS A 10 4.91 -15.32 2.84
N PRO A 11 4.95 -14.11 2.26
CA PRO A 11 4.78 -12.86 3.02
C PRO A 11 3.37 -12.75 3.65
N ASP A 12 2.40 -13.47 3.10
CA ASP A 12 1.03 -13.59 3.59
C ASP A 12 0.91 -14.32 4.94
N TYR A 13 1.96 -15.01 5.40
CA TYR A 13 2.03 -15.57 6.78
C TYR A 13 2.05 -14.47 7.86
N LEU A 14 2.12 -13.20 7.48
CA LEU A 14 1.79 -12.10 8.38
C LEU A 14 0.36 -12.22 8.95
N ARG A 15 -0.55 -12.91 8.24
CA ARG A 15 -1.86 -13.30 8.76
C ARG A 15 -1.76 -14.13 10.03
N THR A 16 -0.92 -15.16 10.04
CA THR A 16 -0.71 -15.99 11.23
C THR A 16 -0.16 -15.18 12.40
N ALA A 17 0.74 -14.22 12.12
CA ALA A 17 1.21 -13.31 13.15
C ALA A 17 0.08 -12.43 13.74
N TRP A 18 -0.87 -12.01 12.91
CA TRP A 18 -2.06 -11.29 13.37
C TRP A 18 -3.01 -12.20 14.15
N GLU A 19 -3.34 -13.39 13.66
CA GLU A 19 -4.23 -14.36 14.31
C GLU A 19 -3.73 -14.78 15.70
N THR A 20 -2.41 -14.84 15.87
CA THR A 20 -1.76 -15.16 17.16
C THR A 20 -1.58 -13.93 18.06
N GLY A 21 -1.97 -12.72 17.61
CA GLY A 21 -1.82 -11.48 18.35
C GLY A 21 -0.40 -10.89 18.35
N LEU A 22 0.53 -11.50 17.62
CA LEU A 22 1.92 -11.04 17.58
C LEU A 22 2.06 -9.65 16.93
N THR A 23 1.29 -9.36 15.90
CA THR A 23 1.34 -8.05 15.21
C THR A 23 1.00 -6.89 16.15
N ARG A 24 0.15 -7.10 17.16
CA ARG A 24 -0.24 -6.10 18.15
C ARG A 24 0.96 -5.51 18.90
N GLU A 25 2.00 -6.31 19.08
CA GLU A 25 3.19 -5.91 19.84
C GLU A 25 4.13 -4.99 19.06
N PHE A 26 4.15 -5.07 17.71
CA PHE A 26 5.09 -4.31 16.89
C PHE A 26 4.45 -3.49 15.76
N LEU A 27 3.27 -3.86 15.30
CA LEU A 27 2.55 -3.23 14.17
C LEU A 27 1.03 -3.19 14.42
N PRO A 28 0.54 -2.59 15.53
CA PRO A 28 -0.89 -2.54 15.84
C PRO A 28 -1.71 -1.81 14.78
N GLU A 29 -1.09 -0.97 13.96
CA GLU A 29 -1.74 -0.30 12.83
C GLU A 29 -2.19 -1.31 11.77
N PHE A 30 -1.49 -2.43 11.61
CA PHE A 30 -1.93 -3.52 10.71
C PHE A 30 -3.16 -4.24 11.28
N ASP A 31 -3.26 -4.42 12.60
CA ASP A 31 -4.45 -4.97 13.25
C ASP A 31 -5.68 -4.11 12.92
N ALA A 32 -5.54 -2.79 13.02
CA ALA A 32 -6.61 -1.87 12.63
C ALA A 32 -7.00 -2.01 11.14
N CYS A 33 -6.03 -2.27 10.26
CA CYS A 33 -6.32 -2.56 8.85
C CYS A 33 -7.10 -3.88 8.67
N MET A 34 -6.76 -4.93 9.41
CA MET A 34 -7.49 -6.21 9.36
C MET A 34 -8.96 -6.06 9.79
N GLU A 35 -9.23 -5.17 10.74
CA GLU A 35 -10.57 -4.90 11.28
C GLU A 35 -11.36 -3.86 10.44
N THR A 36 -10.73 -3.19 9.47
CA THR A 36 -11.38 -2.15 8.66
C THR A 36 -11.94 -2.71 7.37
N ALA A 37 -13.27 -2.81 7.28
CA ALA A 37 -13.97 -3.17 6.05
C ALA A 37 -13.90 -2.03 5.01
N GLN A 38 -13.91 -2.40 3.72
CA GLN A 38 -13.94 -1.49 2.58
C GLN A 38 -15.21 -1.71 1.76
N ASN A 39 -16.25 -0.89 1.98
CA ASN A 39 -17.46 -0.94 1.17
C ASN A 39 -17.32 -0.06 -0.08
N THR A 40 -16.60 -0.56 -1.07
CA THR A 40 -16.37 0.11 -2.36
C THR A 40 -16.42 -0.91 -3.49
N PRO A 41 -16.74 -0.50 -4.75
CA PRO A 41 -16.72 -1.40 -5.89
C PRO A 41 -15.34 -2.00 -6.20
N HIS A 42 -14.29 -1.35 -5.72
CA HIS A 42 -12.90 -1.73 -6.00
C HIS A 42 -12.35 -2.79 -5.03
N HIS A 43 -12.97 -2.96 -3.86
CA HIS A 43 -12.48 -3.84 -2.80
C HIS A 43 -13.57 -4.80 -2.35
N CYS A 44 -13.21 -6.06 -2.16
CA CYS A 44 -14.11 -7.13 -1.72
C CYS A 44 -13.78 -7.62 -0.29
N CYS A 45 -12.79 -7.03 0.37
CA CYS A 45 -12.25 -7.52 1.64
C CYS A 45 -11.80 -6.36 2.52
N SER A 46 -11.37 -6.64 3.76
CA SER A 46 -10.82 -5.61 4.64
C SER A 46 -9.55 -4.97 4.06
N VAL A 47 -9.14 -3.84 4.63
CA VAL A 47 -7.88 -3.18 4.27
C VAL A 47 -6.69 -4.11 4.48
N GLY A 48 -6.64 -4.84 5.60
CA GLY A 48 -5.58 -5.78 5.90
C GLY A 48 -5.53 -6.97 4.94
N GLU A 49 -6.68 -7.53 4.57
CA GLU A 49 -6.76 -8.59 3.55
C GLU A 49 -6.25 -8.12 2.19
N HIS A 50 -6.57 -6.89 1.81
CA HIS A 50 -6.04 -6.27 0.61
C HIS A 50 -4.50 -6.12 0.69
N ILE A 51 -3.97 -5.67 1.83
CA ILE A 51 -2.52 -5.58 2.06
C ILE A 51 -1.86 -6.96 1.91
N LEU A 52 -2.38 -8.00 2.55
CA LEU A 52 -1.84 -9.36 2.46
C LEU A 52 -1.80 -9.86 1.01
N LYS A 53 -2.87 -9.65 0.27
CA LYS A 53 -2.94 -10.01 -1.14
C LYS A 53 -1.94 -9.22 -1.98
N SER A 54 -1.79 -7.92 -1.73
CA SER A 54 -0.84 -7.08 -2.46
C SER A 54 0.62 -7.49 -2.22
N LEU A 55 0.94 -8.02 -1.05
CA LEU A 55 2.25 -8.58 -0.75
C LEU A 55 2.60 -9.80 -1.62
N THR A 56 1.63 -10.61 -2.01
CA THR A 56 1.85 -11.76 -2.91
C THR A 56 1.90 -11.37 -4.39
N GLU A 57 1.31 -10.23 -4.76
CA GLU A 57 1.30 -9.74 -6.15
C GLU A 57 2.55 -8.92 -6.52
N ILE A 58 3.32 -8.45 -5.53
CA ILE A 58 4.54 -7.68 -5.76
C ILE A 58 5.78 -8.59 -5.78
N GLU A 59 6.76 -8.26 -6.61
CA GLU A 59 8.02 -9.01 -6.66
C GLU A 59 8.74 -9.03 -5.29
N ASN A 60 9.59 -10.02 -5.12
CA ASN A 60 10.36 -10.20 -3.89
C ASN A 60 11.54 -9.21 -3.82
N ASP A 61 11.21 -7.95 -3.54
CA ASP A 61 12.14 -6.87 -3.27
C ASP A 61 11.84 -6.24 -1.91
N ARG A 62 12.88 -5.97 -1.14
CA ARG A 62 12.74 -5.45 0.24
C ARG A 62 11.98 -4.13 0.31
N LEU A 63 12.31 -3.18 -0.56
CA LEU A 63 11.65 -1.85 -0.55
C LEU A 63 10.19 -1.96 -1.00
N LEU A 64 9.93 -2.73 -2.05
CA LEU A 64 8.59 -2.93 -2.59
C LEU A 64 7.68 -3.66 -1.58
N ARG A 65 8.18 -4.72 -0.92
CA ARG A 65 7.42 -5.46 0.11
C ARG A 65 7.09 -4.61 1.33
N ILE A 66 8.03 -3.79 1.80
CA ILE A 66 7.78 -2.82 2.88
C ILE A 66 6.76 -1.77 2.44
N THR A 67 6.86 -1.28 1.21
CA THR A 67 5.90 -0.32 0.65
C THR A 67 4.50 -0.92 0.59
N MET A 68 4.35 -2.14 0.08
CA MET A 68 3.04 -2.79 0.01
C MET A 68 2.46 -3.11 1.39
N LEU A 69 3.27 -3.46 2.38
CA LEU A 69 2.80 -3.61 3.75
C LEU A 69 2.14 -2.33 4.30
N LEU A 70 2.66 -1.16 3.92
CA LEU A 70 2.28 0.12 4.53
C LEU A 70 1.50 1.05 3.60
N HIS A 71 1.27 0.71 2.31
CA HIS A 71 0.66 1.64 1.34
C HIS A 71 -0.73 2.13 1.77
N ASP A 72 -1.51 1.27 2.38
CA ASP A 72 -2.88 1.53 2.83
C ASP A 72 -3.03 1.65 4.36
N ILE A 73 -1.93 1.73 5.10
CA ILE A 73 -1.90 1.70 6.57
C ILE A 73 -2.70 2.84 7.22
N ALA A 74 -2.94 3.93 6.51
CA ALA A 74 -3.71 5.07 7.00
C ALA A 74 -5.21 4.98 6.69
N LYS A 75 -5.68 4.03 5.91
CA LYS A 75 -7.09 3.90 5.57
C LYS A 75 -8.02 3.84 6.79
N PRO A 76 -7.69 3.09 7.86
CA PRO A 76 -8.53 3.09 9.07
C PRO A 76 -8.71 4.48 9.69
N VAL A 77 -7.67 5.32 9.63
CA VAL A 77 -7.66 6.67 10.25
C VAL A 77 -8.47 7.69 9.44
N VAL A 78 -8.49 7.55 8.11
CA VAL A 78 -9.13 8.52 7.20
C VAL A 78 -10.49 8.06 6.68
N LYS A 79 -10.94 6.86 7.05
CA LYS A 79 -12.20 6.30 6.59
C LYS A 79 -13.37 7.23 6.89
N LYS A 80 -14.20 7.46 5.87
CA LYS A 80 -15.50 8.12 6.00
C LYS A 80 -16.53 7.35 5.19
N THR A 81 -17.68 7.10 5.77
CA THR A 81 -18.81 6.44 5.09
C THR A 81 -19.85 7.49 4.73
N ASP A 82 -20.30 7.53 3.48
CA ASP A 82 -21.32 8.45 3.02
C ASP A 82 -22.75 7.95 3.35
N GLU A 83 -23.76 8.77 3.01
CA GLU A 83 -25.17 8.48 3.27
C GLU A 83 -25.67 7.21 2.57
N ASN A 84 -25.00 6.76 1.50
CA ASN A 84 -25.30 5.54 0.77
C ASN A 84 -24.55 4.31 1.32
N GLY A 85 -23.85 4.45 2.43
CA GLY A 85 -23.05 3.40 3.04
C GLY A 85 -21.73 3.11 2.31
N ARG A 86 -21.31 3.96 1.37
CA ARG A 86 -20.06 3.79 0.63
C ARG A 86 -18.89 4.41 1.39
N ASP A 87 -17.80 3.66 1.48
CA ASP A 87 -16.57 4.09 2.14
C ASP A 87 -15.68 4.93 1.21
N HIS A 88 -15.10 5.98 1.79
CA HIS A 88 -14.14 6.88 1.15
C HIS A 88 -12.88 6.99 2.00
N PHE A 89 -11.71 6.99 1.34
CA PHE A 89 -10.40 7.01 1.98
C PHE A 89 -9.54 8.18 1.46
N LYS A 90 -10.15 9.34 1.27
CA LYS A 90 -9.43 10.53 0.78
C LYS A 90 -8.24 10.85 1.68
N THR A 91 -7.14 11.27 1.06
CA THR A 91 -5.89 11.65 1.75
C THR A 91 -5.12 10.50 2.41
N HIS A 92 -5.49 9.22 2.19
CA HIS A 92 -4.75 8.10 2.78
C HIS A 92 -3.27 8.05 2.36
N GLY A 93 -2.92 8.50 1.15
CA GLY A 93 -1.52 8.58 0.70
C GLY A 93 -0.68 9.55 1.55
N PRO A 94 -1.00 10.86 1.61
CA PRO A 94 -0.27 11.82 2.45
C PRO A 94 -0.30 11.52 3.95
N VAL A 95 -1.40 10.98 4.48
CA VAL A 95 -1.48 10.56 5.89
C VAL A 95 -0.67 9.28 6.10
N GLY A 96 -0.71 8.36 5.13
CA GLY A 96 0.06 7.12 5.11
C GLY A 96 1.57 7.37 5.10
N GLU A 97 2.05 8.32 4.30
CA GLU A 97 3.45 8.77 4.31
C GLU A 97 3.92 9.10 5.75
N LYS A 98 3.15 9.93 6.46
CA LYS A 98 3.49 10.35 7.81
C LYS A 98 3.45 9.19 8.82
N LEU A 99 2.42 8.36 8.73
CA LEU A 99 2.25 7.21 9.60
C LEU A 99 3.32 6.15 9.35
N ALA A 100 3.57 5.79 8.10
CA ALA A 100 4.63 4.87 7.72
C ALA A 100 6.01 5.34 8.19
N GLY A 101 6.31 6.65 8.08
CA GLY A 101 7.54 7.22 8.58
C GLY A 101 7.71 7.05 10.10
N LYS A 102 6.63 7.18 10.89
CA LYS A 102 6.65 6.90 12.34
C LYS A 102 6.87 5.42 12.64
N ILE A 103 6.15 4.54 11.92
CA ILE A 103 6.26 3.08 12.08
C ILE A 103 7.68 2.62 11.76
N LEU A 104 8.24 3.01 10.61
CA LEU A 104 9.56 2.59 10.20
C LEU A 104 10.68 3.08 11.13
N ARG A 105 10.57 4.30 11.67
CA ARG A 105 11.50 4.78 12.72
C ARG A 105 11.39 3.96 14.01
N ARG A 106 10.15 3.66 14.46
CA ARG A 106 9.90 2.80 15.61
C ARG A 106 10.53 1.41 15.43
N LEU A 107 10.44 0.86 14.23
CA LEU A 107 11.01 -0.44 13.85
C LEU A 107 12.51 -0.38 13.47
N LYS A 108 13.16 0.78 13.64
CA LYS A 108 14.60 0.97 13.42
C LYS A 108 15.08 0.73 11.99
N PHE A 109 14.28 1.07 11.00
CA PHE A 109 14.71 1.08 9.60
C PHE A 109 15.69 2.23 9.32
N ASP A 110 16.54 2.06 8.31
CA ASP A 110 17.47 3.08 7.86
C ASP A 110 16.74 4.24 7.14
N ASN A 111 17.38 5.43 7.14
CA ASN A 111 16.78 6.65 6.61
C ASN A 111 16.50 6.59 5.11
N VAL A 112 17.28 5.84 4.33
CA VAL A 112 17.06 5.69 2.88
C VAL A 112 15.79 4.88 2.63
N THR A 113 15.66 3.73 3.31
CA THR A 113 14.44 2.92 3.27
C THR A 113 13.22 3.74 3.69
N ILE A 114 13.30 4.47 4.80
CA ILE A 114 12.17 5.31 5.29
C ILE A 114 11.78 6.34 4.22
N ARG A 115 12.72 7.10 3.70
CA ARG A 115 12.45 8.15 2.70
C ARG A 115 11.79 7.59 1.44
N ASN A 116 12.36 6.52 0.89
CA ASN A 116 11.88 5.94 -0.36
C ASN A 116 10.49 5.28 -0.19
N THR A 117 10.29 4.52 0.89
CA THR A 117 8.98 3.94 1.23
C THR A 117 7.93 5.03 1.40
N CYS A 118 8.21 6.07 2.19
CA CYS A 118 7.30 7.17 2.41
C CYS A 118 6.92 7.88 1.10
N ARG A 119 7.88 8.09 0.19
CA ARG A 119 7.63 8.71 -1.11
C ARG A 119 6.71 7.84 -1.98
N LEU A 120 6.97 6.54 -2.05
CA LEU A 120 6.13 5.60 -2.79
C LEU A 120 4.70 5.54 -2.21
N ILE A 121 4.55 5.50 -0.89
CA ILE A 121 3.24 5.50 -0.21
C ILE A 121 2.47 6.79 -0.50
N ARG A 122 3.13 7.94 -0.42
CA ARG A 122 2.49 9.23 -0.70
C ARG A 122 1.79 9.26 -2.05
N TYR A 123 2.42 8.71 -3.07
CA TYR A 123 1.99 8.82 -4.45
C TYR A 123 1.44 7.51 -5.04
N HIS A 124 1.30 6.43 -4.26
CA HIS A 124 0.87 5.13 -4.79
C HIS A 124 -0.50 5.19 -5.50
N ASP A 125 -1.37 6.10 -5.09
CA ASP A 125 -2.70 6.30 -5.70
C ASP A 125 -2.74 7.44 -6.74
N LEU A 126 -1.62 8.04 -7.08
CA LEU A 126 -1.52 8.99 -8.19
C LEU A 126 -1.74 8.24 -9.51
N ARG A 127 -2.62 8.73 -10.37
CA ARG A 127 -2.96 8.10 -11.66
C ARG A 127 -2.74 9.10 -12.80
N PRO A 128 -1.48 9.33 -13.23
CA PRO A 128 -1.21 10.20 -14.37
C PRO A 128 -1.91 9.64 -15.61
N THR A 129 -2.38 10.54 -16.46
CA THR A 129 -2.84 10.16 -17.80
C THR A 129 -1.64 9.76 -18.66
N PRO A 130 -1.84 8.93 -19.74
CA PRO A 130 -0.74 8.58 -20.67
C PRO A 130 -0.31 9.77 -21.54
N ASP A 131 -0.31 10.96 -21.00
CA ASP A 131 0.18 12.18 -21.61
C ASP A 131 1.59 12.50 -21.13
N ALA A 132 2.46 12.93 -22.05
CA ALA A 132 3.86 13.17 -21.74
C ALA A 132 4.08 14.23 -20.64
N GLU A 133 3.20 15.22 -20.55
CA GLU A 133 3.29 16.27 -19.53
C GLU A 133 2.90 15.73 -18.14
N ASP A 134 1.81 14.96 -18.05
CA ASP A 134 1.37 14.34 -16.80
C ASP A 134 2.37 13.31 -16.30
N VAL A 135 2.92 12.49 -17.20
CA VAL A 135 3.96 11.52 -16.85
C VAL A 135 5.21 12.25 -16.34
N ARG A 136 5.68 13.29 -17.03
CA ARG A 136 6.83 14.10 -16.59
C ARG A 136 6.60 14.73 -15.21
N ARG A 137 5.39 15.22 -14.96
CA ARG A 137 4.99 15.76 -13.65
C ARG A 137 5.04 14.70 -12.57
N ALA A 138 4.53 13.48 -12.85
CA ALA A 138 4.60 12.35 -11.92
C ALA A 138 6.04 11.94 -11.65
N VAL A 139 6.91 11.84 -12.66
CA VAL A 139 8.34 11.55 -12.50
C VAL A 139 9.02 12.59 -11.62
N ASN A 140 8.75 13.87 -11.82
CA ASN A 140 9.32 14.93 -10.98
C ASN A 140 8.85 14.86 -9.52
N LEU A 141 7.61 14.47 -9.26
CA LEU A 141 7.07 14.33 -7.91
C LEU A 141 7.63 13.09 -7.18
N ILE A 142 7.74 11.97 -7.88
CA ILE A 142 8.13 10.68 -7.32
C ILE A 142 9.66 10.53 -7.29
N GLY A 143 10.34 11.05 -8.30
CA GLY A 143 11.76 10.88 -8.57
C GLY A 143 12.03 9.82 -9.63
N GLU A 144 12.97 10.09 -10.53
CA GLU A 144 13.30 9.21 -11.67
C GLU A 144 13.66 7.79 -11.23
N GLU A 145 14.45 7.66 -10.15
CA GLU A 145 14.88 6.35 -9.62
C GLU A 145 13.72 5.54 -9.01
N LEU A 146 12.72 6.21 -8.43
CA LEU A 146 11.58 5.55 -7.79
C LEU A 146 10.41 5.33 -8.75
N PHE A 147 10.36 6.03 -9.87
CA PHE A 147 9.24 5.94 -10.79
C PHE A 147 8.98 4.52 -11.33
N PRO A 148 9.99 3.73 -11.73
CA PRO A 148 9.78 2.34 -12.12
C PRO A 148 9.22 1.48 -10.98
N LEU A 149 9.64 1.73 -9.73
CA LEU A 149 9.14 1.02 -8.55
C LEU A 149 7.69 1.42 -8.22
N TYR A 150 7.36 2.69 -8.38
CA TYR A 150 6.00 3.19 -8.25
C TYR A 150 5.03 2.49 -9.23
N LEU A 151 5.42 2.27 -10.49
CA LEU A 151 4.60 1.52 -11.45
C LEU A 151 4.36 0.07 -11.00
N LYS A 152 5.37 -0.58 -10.42
CA LYS A 152 5.23 -1.92 -9.83
C LYS A 152 4.26 -1.93 -8.64
N VAL A 153 4.36 -0.93 -7.76
CA VAL A 153 3.44 -0.74 -6.63
C VAL A 153 2.00 -0.59 -7.12
N GLN A 154 1.77 0.27 -8.11
CA GLN A 154 0.45 0.46 -8.70
C GLN A 154 -0.12 -0.82 -9.32
N LYS A 155 0.71 -1.58 -10.03
CA LYS A 155 0.30 -2.84 -10.64
C LYS A 155 -0.10 -3.87 -9.58
N ALA A 156 0.69 -4.03 -8.53
CA ALA A 156 0.41 -4.97 -7.45
C ALA A 156 -0.85 -4.57 -6.66
N ASP A 157 -1.01 -3.29 -6.33
CA ASP A 157 -2.22 -2.76 -5.71
C ASP A 157 -3.46 -3.08 -6.57
N LEU A 158 -3.38 -2.84 -7.86
CA LEU A 158 -4.47 -3.06 -8.80
C LEU A 158 -4.82 -4.55 -8.94
N LEU A 159 -3.83 -5.44 -9.00
CA LEU A 159 -4.03 -6.89 -9.06
C LEU A 159 -4.67 -7.45 -7.79
N SER A 160 -4.42 -6.82 -6.64
CA SER A 160 -5.00 -7.19 -5.35
C SER A 160 -6.42 -6.65 -5.11
N GLN A 161 -6.90 -5.72 -5.94
CA GLN A 161 -8.28 -5.22 -5.93
C GLN A 161 -9.27 -6.21 -6.54
N SER A 162 -10.57 -5.86 -6.53
CA SER A 162 -11.60 -6.60 -7.27
C SER A 162 -11.33 -6.55 -8.78
N THR A 163 -12.01 -7.41 -9.56
CA THR A 163 -11.90 -7.42 -11.02
C THR A 163 -12.57 -6.21 -11.70
N TYR A 164 -13.23 -5.35 -10.93
CA TYR A 164 -13.95 -4.18 -11.45
C TYR A 164 -13.03 -3.25 -12.25
N ARG A 165 -13.29 -3.14 -13.56
CA ARG A 165 -12.53 -2.36 -14.54
C ARG A 165 -11.01 -2.67 -14.55
N ARG A 166 -10.61 -3.90 -14.21
CA ARG A 166 -9.20 -4.31 -14.08
C ARG A 166 -8.42 -4.13 -15.38
N GLU A 167 -8.96 -4.60 -16.50
CA GLU A 167 -8.30 -4.52 -17.81
C GLU A 167 -8.05 -3.07 -18.24
N GLU A 168 -9.05 -2.19 -18.08
CA GLU A 168 -8.92 -0.76 -18.39
C GLU A 168 -7.84 -0.10 -17.52
N LYS A 169 -7.80 -0.44 -16.25
CA LYS A 169 -6.79 0.10 -15.32
C LYS A 169 -5.38 -0.40 -15.65
N LEU A 170 -5.22 -1.67 -16.01
CA LEU A 170 -3.93 -2.24 -16.41
C LEU A 170 -3.40 -1.63 -17.71
N ALA A 171 -4.28 -1.39 -18.68
CA ALA A 171 -3.91 -0.75 -19.94
C ALA A 171 -3.33 0.67 -19.78
N ARG A 172 -3.64 1.34 -18.68
CA ARG A 172 -3.08 2.68 -18.36
C ARG A 172 -1.66 2.62 -17.78
N LEU A 173 -1.20 1.45 -17.34
CA LEU A 173 0.13 1.26 -16.76
C LEU A 173 1.15 0.78 -17.80
N SER A 174 0.69 0.39 -18.99
CA SER A 174 1.52 -0.01 -20.14
C SER A 174 1.81 1.17 -21.05
#